data_26f53609ab718cac03bea73125dca8ff
#
_entry.id   26f53609ab718cac03bea73125dca8ff
#
_cell.length_a   1.000
_cell.length_b   1.000
_cell.length_c   1.000
_cell.angle_alpha   90.00
_cell.angle_beta   90.00
_cell.angle_gamma   90.00
#
_symmetry.space_group_name_H-M   'P 1'
#
loop_
_entity.id
_entity.type
_entity.pdbx_description
1 polymer ?
#
loop_
_entity_poly.entity_id
_entity_poly.type
_entity_poly.pdbx_seq_one_letter_code
_entity_poly.pdbx_strand_id
1 'polypeptide(L)'
;MVWWVRQGLQESQIWADEAKIEPTEVASAVGVRGLRGLFSRKVNITALLFLGGIYLFWNTVAGQAGIFMPRVYDTAGLHSAVAQDLLQVLVWGCTVAATYFGFMRYADRMSQRLLYSIGAALGIAGWAVLVAFTDSGVPTMLIFAVLWGVSSGIGAQAFYSLWASEMFATPYRASAQGVMFCVVRSFTGLLSYFFPTLLAITGLTGVGLLLIGLLTVALVIGAVWAPKTQGKTLRQIEIERYGQPIESTSDQTKALA
;
A
#
# COMPACT_ATOMS: atom_id res chain seq x y z
N MET A 1 -2.76 -26.46 -4.43
CA MET A 1 -1.66 -26.19 -3.48
C MET A 1 -2.13 -25.48 -2.20
N VAL A 2 -2.86 -24.38 -2.28
CA VAL A 2 -3.32 -23.60 -1.09
C VAL A 2 -4.14 -24.43 -0.09
N TRP A 3 -4.98 -25.35 -0.55
CA TRP A 3 -5.81 -26.21 0.30
C TRP A 3 -5.00 -27.17 1.20
N TRP A 4 -3.88 -27.70 0.69
CA TRP A 4 -2.98 -28.58 1.44
C TRP A 4 -2.18 -27.84 2.53
N VAL A 5 -1.76 -26.61 2.23
CA VAL A 5 -1.05 -25.77 3.21
C VAL A 5 -1.98 -25.36 4.36
N ARG A 6 -3.26 -25.12 4.05
CA ARG A 6 -4.27 -24.75 5.05
C ARG A 6 -4.58 -25.88 6.06
N GLN A 7 -4.47 -27.14 5.65
CA GLN A 7 -4.74 -28.29 6.56
C GLN A 7 -3.66 -28.47 7.65
N GLY A 8 -2.44 -27.94 7.45
CA GLY A 8 -1.34 -28.02 8.41
C GLY A 8 -1.20 -26.80 9.33
N LEU A 9 -1.97 -25.73 9.10
CA LEU A 9 -1.94 -24.52 9.93
C LEU A 9 -2.94 -24.70 11.08
N GLN A 10 -2.44 -24.69 12.32
CA GLN A 10 -3.31 -24.51 13.49
C GLN A 10 -3.95 -23.13 13.38
N GLU A 11 -5.28 -23.09 13.37
CA GLU A 11 -6.03 -21.85 13.42
C GLU A 11 -5.66 -21.08 14.69
N SER A 12 -5.49 -19.77 14.59
CA SER A 12 -5.16 -18.98 15.78
C SER A 12 -6.27 -19.16 16.82
N GLN A 13 -5.90 -19.29 18.08
CA GLN A 13 -6.86 -19.46 19.17
C GLN A 13 -7.91 -18.33 19.20
N ILE A 14 -7.51 -17.13 18.78
CA ILE A 14 -8.41 -15.98 18.63
C ILE A 14 -9.52 -16.28 17.62
N TRP A 15 -9.19 -16.88 16.47
CA TRP A 15 -10.16 -17.23 15.44
C TRP A 15 -11.05 -18.40 15.84
N ALA A 16 -10.49 -19.40 16.53
CA ALA A 16 -11.25 -20.55 17.04
C ALA A 16 -12.27 -20.15 18.13
N ASP A 17 -11.96 -19.12 18.92
CA ASP A 17 -12.87 -18.56 19.92
C ASP A 17 -13.94 -17.65 19.27
N GLU A 18 -13.61 -16.91 18.23
CA GLU A 18 -14.58 -16.13 17.44
C GLU A 18 -15.51 -17.02 16.60
N ALA A 19 -15.04 -18.15 16.10
CA ALA A 19 -15.85 -19.11 15.30
C ALA A 19 -16.93 -19.83 16.13
N LYS A 20 -16.87 -19.78 17.43
CA LYS A 20 -17.92 -20.30 18.35
C LYS A 20 -19.12 -19.35 18.49
N ILE A 21 -19.03 -18.13 17.99
CA ILE A 21 -20.11 -17.14 17.95
C ILE A 21 -20.92 -17.39 16.68
N GLU A 22 -22.25 -17.43 16.79
CA GLU A 22 -23.13 -17.73 15.66
C GLU A 22 -22.83 -16.88 14.42
N PRO A 23 -22.75 -17.50 13.20
CA PRO A 23 -22.36 -16.82 11.96
C PRO A 23 -23.24 -15.60 11.60
N THR A 24 -24.46 -15.56 12.10
CA THR A 24 -25.44 -14.49 11.83
C THR A 24 -25.09 -13.17 12.53
N GLU A 25 -24.49 -13.22 13.73
CA GLU A 25 -24.09 -12.00 14.45
C GLU A 25 -22.79 -11.40 13.90
N VAL A 26 -21.83 -12.25 13.51
CA VAL A 26 -20.57 -11.82 12.91
C VAL A 26 -20.79 -11.16 11.54
N ALA A 27 -21.65 -11.73 10.70
CA ALA A 27 -21.97 -11.17 9.39
C ALA A 27 -22.68 -9.80 9.49
N SER A 28 -23.53 -9.60 10.50
CA SER A 28 -24.22 -8.33 10.72
C SER A 28 -23.31 -7.24 11.31
N ALA A 29 -22.27 -7.61 12.07
CA ALA A 29 -21.30 -6.68 12.62
C ALA A 29 -20.26 -6.23 11.58
N VAL A 30 -19.91 -7.09 10.62
CA VAL A 30 -18.93 -6.80 9.54
C VAL A 30 -19.52 -5.92 8.44
N GLY A 31 -20.86 -5.88 8.24
CA GLY A 31 -21.51 -5.11 7.20
C GLY A 31 -21.71 -3.63 7.52
N VAL A 32 -22.98 -3.17 7.46
CA VAL A 32 -23.39 -1.75 7.62
C VAL A 32 -22.98 -1.17 8.98
N ARG A 33 -22.99 -1.97 10.05
CA ARG A 33 -22.59 -1.51 11.39
C ARG A 33 -21.09 -1.20 11.47
N GLY A 34 -20.24 -2.02 10.82
CA GLY A 34 -18.79 -1.78 10.74
C GLY A 34 -18.47 -0.47 10.02
N LEU A 35 -19.14 -0.20 8.89
CA LEU A 35 -18.98 1.06 8.14
C LEU A 35 -19.46 2.27 8.96
N ARG A 36 -20.63 2.19 9.61
CA ARG A 36 -21.13 3.27 10.44
C ARG A 36 -20.21 3.55 11.63
N GLY A 37 -19.70 2.52 12.30
CA GLY A 37 -18.74 2.63 13.39
C GLY A 37 -17.38 3.20 12.92
N LEU A 38 -16.95 2.85 11.71
CA LEU A 38 -15.73 3.37 11.11
C LEU A 38 -15.79 4.90 10.95
N PHE A 39 -16.86 5.43 10.40
CA PHE A 39 -17.03 6.87 10.16
C PHE A 39 -17.51 7.67 11.39
N SER A 40 -17.99 7.03 12.44
CA SER A 40 -18.44 7.72 13.66
C SER A 40 -17.29 8.21 14.56
N ARG A 41 -16.08 7.63 14.41
CA ARG A 41 -14.93 7.95 15.27
C ARG A 41 -13.89 8.79 14.52
N LYS A 42 -13.57 9.97 15.04
CA LYS A 42 -12.56 10.89 14.46
C LYS A 42 -11.21 10.20 14.25
N VAL A 43 -10.81 9.31 15.17
CA VAL A 43 -9.56 8.53 15.08
C VAL A 43 -9.51 7.68 13.82
N ASN A 44 -10.61 7.03 13.46
CA ASN A 44 -10.69 6.23 12.23
C ASN A 44 -10.67 7.10 10.98
N ILE A 45 -11.38 8.22 10.99
CA ILE A 45 -11.39 9.17 9.86
C ILE A 45 -9.99 9.70 9.60
N THR A 46 -9.26 10.10 10.66
CA THR A 46 -7.87 10.56 10.52
C THR A 46 -6.96 9.47 9.96
N ALA A 47 -7.13 8.22 10.41
CA ALA A 47 -6.39 7.07 9.89
C ALA A 47 -6.73 6.78 8.42
N LEU A 48 -8.02 6.87 8.04
CA LEU A 48 -8.46 6.71 6.64
C LEU A 48 -7.87 7.78 5.73
N LEU A 49 -7.87 9.04 6.16
CA LEU A 49 -7.29 10.15 5.38
C LEU A 49 -5.78 10.00 5.22
N PHE A 50 -5.09 9.62 6.29
CA PHE A 50 -3.64 9.41 6.27
C PHE A 50 -3.25 8.24 5.36
N LEU A 51 -3.74 7.04 5.67
CA LEU A 51 -3.40 5.82 4.91
C LEU A 51 -3.99 5.83 3.50
N GLY A 52 -5.24 6.27 3.38
CA GLY A 52 -5.92 6.42 2.11
C GLY A 52 -5.20 7.44 1.21
N GLY A 53 -4.71 8.55 1.78
CA GLY A 53 -3.93 9.55 1.06
C GLY A 53 -2.62 8.98 0.53
N ILE A 54 -1.80 8.36 1.38
CA ILE A 54 -0.55 7.72 0.95
C ILE A 54 -0.83 6.69 -0.16
N TYR A 55 -1.79 5.82 0.10
CA TYR A 55 -2.08 4.73 -0.81
C TYR A 55 -2.71 5.21 -2.13
N LEU A 56 -3.55 6.25 -2.09
CA LEU A 56 -4.13 6.86 -3.27
C LEU A 56 -3.05 7.36 -4.22
N PHE A 57 -2.18 8.23 -3.74
CA PHE A 57 -1.18 8.86 -4.58
C PHE A 57 -0.12 7.86 -5.07
N TRP A 58 0.38 7.00 -4.18
CA TRP A 58 1.35 5.98 -4.58
C TRP A 58 0.74 4.92 -5.50
N ASN A 59 -0.44 4.36 -5.18
CA ASN A 59 -1.06 3.29 -5.95
C ASN A 59 -1.50 3.78 -7.34
N THR A 60 -1.85 5.04 -7.46
CA THR A 60 -2.13 5.65 -8.77
C THR A 60 -0.91 5.56 -9.67
N VAL A 61 0.28 5.90 -9.17
CA VAL A 61 1.53 5.77 -9.93
C VAL A 61 1.88 4.30 -10.19
N ALA A 62 1.76 3.45 -9.18
CA ALA A 62 2.04 2.01 -9.30
C ALA A 62 1.09 1.34 -10.30
N GLY A 63 -0.17 1.75 -10.36
CA GLY A 63 -1.15 1.27 -11.33
C GLY A 63 -0.76 1.64 -12.76
N GLN A 64 -0.36 2.89 -13.00
CA GLN A 64 0.12 3.32 -14.32
C GLN A 64 1.42 2.60 -14.71
N ALA A 65 2.37 2.46 -13.78
CA ALA A 65 3.60 1.72 -14.00
C ALA A 65 3.36 0.22 -14.25
N GLY A 66 2.32 -0.37 -13.64
CA GLY A 66 1.97 -1.77 -13.88
C GLY A 66 1.32 -2.04 -15.24
N ILE A 67 0.50 -1.09 -15.73
CA ILE A 67 -0.33 -1.28 -16.93
C ILE A 67 0.32 -0.68 -18.18
N PHE A 68 0.85 0.53 -18.08
CA PHE A 68 1.30 1.31 -19.23
C PHE A 68 2.81 1.36 -19.42
N MET A 69 3.60 0.67 -18.58
CA MET A 69 5.05 0.69 -18.67
C MET A 69 5.59 0.23 -20.04
N PRO A 70 5.04 -0.81 -20.71
CA PRO A 70 5.46 -1.16 -22.05
C PRO A 70 5.32 0.00 -23.04
N ARG A 71 4.21 0.75 -22.96
CA ARG A 71 4.01 1.92 -23.80
C ARG A 71 4.94 3.08 -23.48
N VAL A 72 5.28 3.25 -22.22
CA VAL A 72 6.28 4.24 -21.77
C VAL A 72 7.66 3.88 -22.33
N TYR A 73 8.07 2.62 -22.28
CA TYR A 73 9.32 2.14 -22.85
C TYR A 73 9.35 2.28 -24.37
N ASP A 74 8.24 1.99 -25.05
CA ASP A 74 8.10 2.17 -26.50
C ASP A 74 8.27 3.65 -26.88
N THR A 75 7.62 4.56 -26.14
CA THR A 75 7.75 6.02 -26.34
C THR A 75 9.19 6.50 -26.10
N ALA A 76 9.93 5.85 -25.20
CA ALA A 76 11.34 6.12 -24.93
C ALA A 76 12.33 5.39 -25.87
N GLY A 77 11.81 4.78 -26.96
CA GLY A 77 12.62 4.18 -28.02
C GLY A 77 12.95 2.69 -27.85
N LEU A 78 12.38 1.99 -26.86
CA LEU A 78 12.55 0.54 -26.69
C LEU A 78 11.36 -0.20 -27.32
N HIS A 79 11.49 -0.59 -28.59
CA HIS A 79 10.41 -1.24 -29.33
C HIS A 79 10.36 -2.78 -29.20
N SER A 80 11.34 -3.38 -28.54
CA SER A 80 11.38 -4.84 -28.32
C SER A 80 10.46 -5.26 -27.19
N ALA A 81 9.37 -5.96 -27.47
CA ALA A 81 8.44 -6.47 -26.46
C ALA A 81 9.15 -7.38 -25.43
N VAL A 82 10.07 -8.24 -25.89
CA VAL A 82 10.83 -9.11 -24.98
C VAL A 82 11.69 -8.30 -24.00
N ALA A 83 12.32 -7.22 -24.46
CA ALA A 83 13.13 -6.36 -23.59
C ALA A 83 12.25 -5.58 -22.60
N GLN A 84 11.06 -5.13 -23.00
CA GLN A 84 10.06 -4.49 -22.11
C GLN A 84 9.58 -5.47 -21.03
N ASP A 85 9.28 -6.71 -21.40
CA ASP A 85 8.87 -7.75 -20.45
C ASP A 85 9.99 -8.12 -19.47
N LEU A 86 11.24 -8.22 -19.95
CA LEU A 86 12.41 -8.47 -19.09
C LEU A 86 12.63 -7.33 -18.07
N LEU A 87 12.44 -6.08 -18.47
CA LEU A 87 12.48 -4.94 -17.55
C LEU A 87 11.36 -5.04 -16.49
N GLN A 88 10.17 -5.46 -16.89
CA GLN A 88 9.07 -5.64 -15.94
C GLN A 88 9.35 -6.79 -14.96
N VAL A 89 9.93 -7.90 -15.43
CA VAL A 89 10.40 -8.99 -14.55
C VAL A 89 11.48 -8.50 -13.60
N LEU A 90 12.40 -7.65 -14.05
CA LEU A 90 13.42 -7.03 -13.19
C LEU A 90 12.78 -6.16 -12.09
N VAL A 91 11.78 -5.33 -12.43
CA VAL A 91 11.02 -4.54 -11.44
C VAL A 91 10.44 -5.44 -10.35
N TRP A 92 9.72 -6.51 -10.74
CA TRP A 92 9.12 -7.42 -9.77
C TRP A 92 10.16 -8.20 -8.97
N GLY A 93 11.25 -8.63 -9.59
CA GLY A 93 12.38 -9.27 -8.92
C GLY A 93 13.01 -8.37 -7.84
N CYS A 94 13.29 -7.11 -8.20
CA CYS A 94 13.79 -6.10 -7.26
C CYS A 94 12.77 -5.83 -6.14
N THR A 95 11.47 -5.81 -6.45
CA THR A 95 10.41 -5.62 -5.45
C THR A 95 10.42 -6.75 -4.41
N VAL A 96 10.46 -8.01 -4.85
CA VAL A 96 10.52 -9.18 -3.95
C VAL A 96 11.81 -9.15 -3.12
N ALA A 97 12.96 -8.90 -3.75
CA ALA A 97 14.23 -8.82 -3.05
C ALA A 97 14.25 -7.70 -2.01
N ALA A 98 13.78 -6.51 -2.37
CA ALA A 98 13.70 -5.35 -1.47
C ALA A 98 12.71 -5.56 -0.32
N THR A 99 11.59 -6.25 -0.56
CA THR A 99 10.66 -6.62 0.50
C THR A 99 11.32 -7.57 1.49
N TYR A 100 11.96 -8.62 0.99
CA TYR A 100 12.57 -9.65 1.85
C TYR A 100 13.80 -9.13 2.59
N PHE A 101 14.78 -8.58 1.87
CA PHE A 101 16.05 -8.14 2.46
C PHE A 101 15.99 -6.74 3.07
N GLY A 102 15.11 -5.88 2.56
CA GLY A 102 14.93 -4.51 3.03
C GLY A 102 13.83 -4.42 4.08
N PHE A 103 12.57 -4.50 3.66
CA PHE A 103 11.44 -4.24 4.54
C PHE A 103 11.36 -5.22 5.72
N MET A 104 11.33 -6.54 5.47
CA MET A 104 11.19 -7.53 6.55
C MET A 104 12.33 -7.50 7.57
N ARG A 105 13.53 -7.09 7.16
CA ARG A 105 14.70 -7.04 8.05
C ARG A 105 14.81 -5.73 8.82
N TYR A 106 14.38 -4.61 8.27
CA TYR A 106 14.63 -3.29 8.82
C TYR A 106 13.38 -2.58 9.35
N ALA A 107 12.15 -3.04 9.04
CA ALA A 107 10.91 -2.40 9.49
C ALA A 107 10.80 -2.29 11.02
N ASP A 108 11.32 -3.30 11.75
CA ASP A 108 11.33 -3.31 13.22
C ASP A 108 12.59 -2.70 13.83
N ARG A 109 13.68 -2.57 13.05
CA ARG A 109 14.98 -2.11 13.54
C ARG A 109 15.25 -0.63 13.30
N MET A 110 14.71 -0.10 12.22
CA MET A 110 14.86 1.30 11.84
C MET A 110 13.55 2.04 12.08
N SER A 111 13.63 3.36 12.21
CA SER A 111 12.43 4.19 12.22
C SER A 111 11.59 3.94 10.98
N GLN A 112 10.33 3.50 11.16
CA GLN A 112 9.39 3.24 10.07
C GLN A 112 9.25 4.46 9.15
N ARG A 113 9.25 5.68 9.74
CA ARG A 113 9.22 6.94 8.99
C ARG A 113 10.43 7.07 8.05
N LEU A 114 11.64 6.76 8.54
CA LEU A 114 12.86 6.88 7.75
C LEU A 114 12.86 5.85 6.61
N LEU A 115 12.54 4.59 6.91
CA LEU A 115 12.51 3.53 5.91
C LEU A 115 11.47 3.80 4.82
N TYR A 116 10.27 4.26 5.20
CA TYR A 116 9.24 4.73 4.27
C TYR A 116 9.75 5.86 3.37
N SER A 117 10.40 6.87 3.98
CA SER A 117 10.89 8.04 3.23
C SER A 117 11.98 7.66 2.24
N ILE A 118 12.88 6.73 2.60
CA ILE A 118 13.89 6.18 1.69
C ILE A 118 13.21 5.48 0.50
N GLY A 119 12.23 4.61 0.78
CA GLY A 119 11.48 3.92 -0.28
C GLY A 119 10.76 4.88 -1.22
N ALA A 120 10.08 5.89 -0.67
CA ALA A 120 9.38 6.88 -1.48
C ALA A 120 10.35 7.77 -2.30
N ALA A 121 11.48 8.19 -1.71
CA ALA A 121 12.51 8.95 -2.41
C ALA A 121 13.15 8.18 -3.57
N LEU A 122 13.40 6.87 -3.40
CA LEU A 122 13.88 5.99 -4.49
C LEU A 122 12.88 5.93 -5.65
N GLY A 123 11.58 5.88 -5.36
CA GLY A 123 10.55 5.90 -6.40
C GLY A 123 10.55 7.21 -7.19
N ILE A 124 10.63 8.34 -6.48
CA ILE A 124 10.76 9.67 -7.11
C ILE A 124 12.03 9.74 -7.95
N ALA A 125 13.18 9.28 -7.42
CA ALA A 125 14.45 9.27 -8.14
C ALA A 125 14.38 8.40 -9.41
N GLY A 126 13.73 7.23 -9.34
CA GLY A 126 13.52 6.38 -10.52
C GLY A 126 12.78 7.11 -11.64
N TRP A 127 11.64 7.72 -11.34
CA TRP A 127 10.87 8.50 -12.31
C TRP A 127 11.63 9.74 -12.79
N ALA A 128 12.36 10.41 -11.91
CA ALA A 128 13.17 11.57 -12.27
C ALA A 128 14.30 11.19 -13.26
N VAL A 129 14.97 10.07 -13.03
CA VAL A 129 15.99 9.56 -13.97
C VAL A 129 15.37 9.23 -15.33
N LEU A 130 14.22 8.57 -15.35
CA LEU A 130 13.53 8.24 -16.60
C LEU A 130 13.13 9.49 -17.40
N VAL A 131 12.66 10.53 -16.71
CA VAL A 131 12.26 11.82 -17.33
C VAL A 131 13.47 12.63 -17.77
N ALA A 132 14.52 12.71 -16.95
CA ALA A 132 15.70 13.54 -17.25
C ALA A 132 16.58 12.97 -18.37
N PHE A 133 16.60 11.65 -18.54
CA PHE A 133 17.47 10.94 -19.46
C PHE A 133 16.68 10.09 -20.47
N THR A 134 15.55 10.60 -20.94
CA THR A 134 14.65 9.88 -21.87
C THR A 134 15.37 9.34 -23.09
N ASP A 135 16.31 10.11 -23.65
CA ASP A 135 17.04 9.76 -24.88
C ASP A 135 18.26 8.85 -24.66
N SER A 136 18.54 8.48 -23.42
CA SER A 136 19.73 7.66 -23.07
C SER A 136 19.52 6.15 -23.24
N GLY A 137 18.34 5.73 -23.68
CA GLY A 137 18.03 4.35 -24.05
C GLY A 137 17.97 3.36 -22.88
N VAL A 138 18.36 2.11 -23.15
CA VAL A 138 18.24 0.97 -22.22
C VAL A 138 18.87 1.19 -20.83
N PRO A 139 20.06 1.81 -20.68
CA PRO A 139 20.64 2.02 -19.36
C PRO A 139 19.75 2.80 -18.40
N THR A 140 19.09 3.85 -18.89
CA THR A 140 18.15 4.65 -18.08
C THR A 140 16.95 3.82 -17.62
N MET A 141 16.42 2.97 -18.50
CA MET A 141 15.29 2.08 -18.17
C MET A 141 15.68 1.02 -17.16
N LEU A 142 16.91 0.50 -17.21
CA LEU A 142 17.44 -0.42 -16.19
C LEU A 142 17.56 0.25 -14.82
N ILE A 143 18.11 1.47 -14.78
CA ILE A 143 18.21 2.24 -13.53
C ILE A 143 16.81 2.51 -12.96
N PHE A 144 15.88 2.94 -13.81
CA PHE A 144 14.47 3.10 -13.41
C PHE A 144 13.89 1.81 -12.84
N ALA A 145 14.05 0.67 -13.54
CA ALA A 145 13.48 -0.61 -13.12
C ALA A 145 14.00 -1.05 -11.76
N VAL A 146 15.29 -0.86 -11.49
CA VAL A 146 15.90 -1.16 -10.18
C VAL A 146 15.38 -0.21 -9.10
N LEU A 147 15.44 1.10 -9.32
CA LEU A 147 15.01 2.11 -8.34
C LEU A 147 13.52 1.98 -8.01
N TRP A 148 12.68 1.84 -9.04
CA TRP A 148 11.24 1.68 -8.88
C TRP A 148 10.88 0.34 -8.20
N GLY A 149 11.56 -0.76 -8.59
CA GLY A 149 11.37 -2.07 -7.97
C GLY A 149 11.75 -2.06 -6.49
N VAL A 150 12.91 -1.52 -6.13
CA VAL A 150 13.33 -1.38 -4.72
C VAL A 150 12.36 -0.48 -3.95
N SER A 151 11.98 0.66 -4.52
CA SER A 151 10.98 1.56 -3.93
C SER A 151 9.66 0.86 -3.63
N SER A 152 9.17 0.04 -4.56
CA SER A 152 7.92 -0.71 -4.41
C SER A 152 8.00 -1.75 -3.30
N GLY A 153 9.17 -2.34 -3.07
CA GLY A 153 9.39 -3.35 -2.03
C GLY A 153 9.49 -2.81 -0.61
N ILE A 154 10.14 -1.65 -0.42
CA ILE A 154 10.35 -1.05 0.92
C ILE A 154 9.49 0.19 1.18
N GLY A 155 8.71 0.63 0.19
CA GLY A 155 7.96 1.89 0.25
C GLY A 155 6.51 1.73 0.67
N ALA A 156 5.65 2.53 0.04
CA ALA A 156 4.27 2.76 0.47
C ALA A 156 3.39 1.51 0.52
N GLN A 157 3.58 0.51 -0.35
CA GLN A 157 2.77 -0.71 -0.33
C GLN A 157 2.96 -1.51 0.95
N ALA A 158 4.22 -1.71 1.34
CA ALA A 158 4.56 -2.50 2.52
C ALA A 158 4.09 -1.78 3.80
N PHE A 159 4.34 -0.46 3.88
CA PHE A 159 3.89 0.35 5.01
C PHE A 159 2.38 0.54 5.08
N TYR A 160 1.70 0.63 3.94
CA TYR A 160 0.23 0.64 3.93
C TYR A 160 -0.34 -0.61 4.61
N SER A 161 0.17 -1.79 4.26
CA SER A 161 -0.29 -3.05 4.84
C SER A 161 0.02 -3.13 6.35
N LEU A 162 1.22 -2.72 6.76
CA LEU A 162 1.63 -2.70 8.17
C LEU A 162 0.75 -1.72 8.97
N TRP A 163 0.73 -0.45 8.58
CA TRP A 163 -0.01 0.58 9.30
C TRP A 163 -1.53 0.39 9.26
N ALA A 164 -2.09 -0.20 8.20
CA ALA A 164 -3.51 -0.55 8.17
C ALA A 164 -3.86 -1.61 9.21
N SER A 165 -2.95 -2.55 9.50
CA SER A 165 -3.14 -3.54 10.55
C SER A 165 -3.00 -2.98 11.97
N GLU A 166 -2.20 -1.92 12.14
CA GLU A 166 -1.90 -1.30 13.44
C GLU A 166 -2.86 -0.15 13.79
N MET A 167 -3.31 0.61 12.79
CA MET A 167 -4.09 1.83 13.01
C MET A 167 -5.60 1.59 13.17
N PHE A 168 -6.12 0.46 12.72
CA PHE A 168 -7.53 0.13 12.86
C PHE A 168 -7.73 -1.02 13.83
N ALA A 169 -8.64 -0.84 14.80
CA ALA A 169 -9.08 -1.93 15.65
C ALA A 169 -9.71 -3.05 14.81
N THR A 170 -9.59 -4.29 15.28
CA THR A 170 -9.99 -5.50 14.54
C THR A 170 -11.36 -5.41 13.88
N PRO A 171 -12.44 -4.92 14.54
CA PRO A 171 -13.77 -4.83 13.93
C PRO A 171 -13.86 -3.88 12.73
N TYR A 172 -12.99 -2.88 12.65
CA TYR A 172 -13.01 -1.85 11.60
C TYR A 172 -12.02 -2.08 10.48
N ARG A 173 -11.03 -2.98 10.67
CA ARG A 173 -9.89 -3.16 9.77
C ARG A 173 -10.31 -3.54 8.35
N ALA A 174 -11.17 -4.55 8.21
CA ALA A 174 -11.66 -5.00 6.91
C ALA A 174 -12.47 -3.93 6.18
N SER A 175 -13.39 -3.24 6.91
CA SER A 175 -14.20 -2.16 6.35
C SER A 175 -13.34 -0.96 5.94
N ALA A 176 -12.33 -0.59 6.74
CA ALA A 176 -11.41 0.49 6.43
C ALA A 176 -10.60 0.19 5.16
N GLN A 177 -10.04 -1.01 5.07
CA GLN A 177 -9.31 -1.44 3.87
C GLN A 177 -10.21 -1.47 2.63
N GLY A 178 -11.44 -2.00 2.75
CA GLY A 178 -12.41 -2.03 1.66
C GLY A 178 -12.75 -0.64 1.13
N VAL A 179 -13.01 0.32 2.02
CA VAL A 179 -13.27 1.73 1.64
C VAL A 179 -12.05 2.35 0.95
N MET A 180 -10.85 2.20 1.53
CA MET A 180 -9.63 2.74 0.93
C MET A 180 -9.36 2.12 -0.44
N PHE A 181 -9.49 0.79 -0.59
CA PHE A 181 -9.33 0.12 -1.88
C PHE A 181 -10.35 0.60 -2.91
N CYS A 182 -11.61 0.75 -2.54
CA CYS A 182 -12.65 1.24 -3.44
C CYS A 182 -12.30 2.63 -4.00
N VAL A 183 -11.99 3.58 -3.12
CA VAL A 183 -11.62 4.95 -3.52
C VAL A 183 -10.37 4.97 -4.38
N VAL A 184 -9.32 4.28 -3.95
CA VAL A 184 -8.02 4.25 -4.64
C VAL A 184 -8.16 3.60 -6.03
N ARG A 185 -8.85 2.47 -6.14
CA ARG A 185 -9.03 1.78 -7.42
C ARG A 185 -9.89 2.56 -8.39
N SER A 186 -10.95 3.22 -7.90
CA SER A 186 -11.77 4.10 -8.71
C SER A 186 -10.98 5.27 -9.28
N PHE A 187 -10.16 5.93 -8.46
CA PHE A 187 -9.31 7.03 -8.90
C PHE A 187 -8.21 6.57 -9.87
N THR A 188 -7.54 5.45 -9.57
CA THR A 188 -6.53 4.86 -10.45
C THR A 188 -7.14 4.47 -11.80
N GLY A 189 -8.33 3.85 -11.80
CA GLY A 189 -9.05 3.49 -13.02
C GLY A 189 -9.45 4.72 -13.86
N LEU A 190 -9.90 5.79 -13.20
CA LEU A 190 -10.22 7.05 -13.88
C LEU A 190 -8.97 7.66 -14.55
N LEU A 191 -7.85 7.72 -13.83
CA LEU A 191 -6.60 8.21 -14.42
C LEU A 191 -6.11 7.29 -15.55
N SER A 192 -6.26 5.97 -15.40
CA SER A 192 -5.87 5.00 -16.45
C SER A 192 -6.64 5.22 -17.75
N TYR A 193 -7.89 5.65 -17.67
CA TYR A 193 -8.69 6.02 -18.86
C TYR A 193 -8.09 7.20 -19.62
N PHE A 194 -7.59 8.20 -18.91
CA PHE A 194 -6.99 9.39 -19.53
C PHE A 194 -5.49 9.26 -19.81
N PHE A 195 -4.81 8.27 -19.22
CA PHE A 195 -3.36 8.16 -19.27
C PHE A 195 -2.78 8.06 -20.68
N PRO A 196 -3.32 7.26 -21.63
CA PRO A 196 -2.82 7.22 -22.99
C PRO A 196 -2.93 8.57 -23.72
N THR A 197 -4.03 9.31 -23.47
CA THR A 197 -4.22 10.65 -24.04
C THR A 197 -3.24 11.65 -23.44
N LEU A 198 -3.04 11.62 -22.13
CA LEU A 198 -2.05 12.46 -21.46
C LEU A 198 -0.65 12.18 -21.99
N LEU A 199 -0.26 10.92 -22.15
CA LEU A 199 1.04 10.54 -22.69
C LEU A 199 1.21 11.01 -24.15
N ALA A 200 0.16 10.93 -24.96
CA ALA A 200 0.19 11.40 -26.34
C ALA A 200 0.33 12.94 -26.46
N ILE A 201 -0.32 13.69 -25.57
CA ILE A 201 -0.33 15.17 -25.62
C ILE A 201 0.93 15.76 -24.94
N THR A 202 1.33 15.25 -23.78
CA THR A 202 2.38 15.85 -22.95
C THR A 202 3.72 15.11 -23.03
N GLY A 203 3.74 13.96 -23.71
CA GLY A 203 4.91 13.11 -23.80
C GLY A 203 5.29 12.47 -22.45
N LEU A 204 6.42 11.76 -22.46
CA LEU A 204 6.94 11.10 -21.26
C LEU A 204 7.30 12.10 -20.17
N THR A 205 7.85 13.25 -20.51
CA THR A 205 8.22 14.30 -19.57
C THR A 205 7.02 14.82 -18.80
N GLY A 206 5.92 15.17 -19.48
CA GLY A 206 4.72 15.70 -18.82
C GLY A 206 4.05 14.68 -17.89
N VAL A 207 3.89 13.44 -18.38
CA VAL A 207 3.33 12.36 -17.55
C VAL A 207 4.27 12.04 -16.38
N GLY A 208 5.56 11.94 -16.62
CA GLY A 208 6.55 11.64 -15.58
C GLY A 208 6.56 12.71 -14.47
N LEU A 209 6.48 13.99 -14.80
CA LEU A 209 6.37 15.07 -13.82
C LEU A 209 5.07 14.97 -12.99
N LEU A 210 3.95 14.61 -13.62
CA LEU A 210 2.69 14.35 -12.91
C LEU A 210 2.87 13.22 -11.88
N LEU A 211 3.47 12.09 -12.30
CA LEU A 211 3.68 10.94 -11.44
C LEU A 211 4.68 11.24 -10.30
N ILE A 212 5.75 12.00 -10.57
CA ILE A 212 6.67 12.52 -9.56
C ILE A 212 5.92 13.40 -8.55
N GLY A 213 5.05 14.28 -9.01
CA GLY A 213 4.22 15.12 -8.15
C GLY A 213 3.35 14.28 -7.20
N LEU A 214 2.66 13.25 -7.71
CA LEU A 214 1.85 12.34 -6.89
C LEU A 214 2.70 11.59 -5.86
N LEU A 215 3.87 11.08 -6.25
CA LEU A 215 4.79 10.41 -5.33
C LEU A 215 5.33 11.36 -4.25
N THR A 216 5.58 12.62 -4.62
CA THR A 216 6.03 13.65 -3.67
C THR A 216 4.96 13.94 -2.63
N VAL A 217 3.70 14.03 -3.04
CA VAL A 217 2.58 14.19 -2.09
C VAL A 217 2.50 12.97 -1.16
N ALA A 218 2.61 11.75 -1.68
CA ALA A 218 2.64 10.52 -0.87
C ALA A 218 3.81 10.53 0.13
N LEU A 219 5.02 10.94 -0.31
CA LEU A 219 6.20 11.08 0.54
C LEU A 219 5.95 12.08 1.67
N VAL A 220 5.44 13.27 1.37
CA VAL A 220 5.18 14.31 2.38
C VAL A 220 4.17 13.82 3.41
N ILE A 221 3.04 13.24 2.96
CA ILE A 221 2.03 12.70 3.88
C ILE A 221 2.66 11.65 4.80
N GLY A 222 3.38 10.67 4.27
CA GLY A 222 3.98 9.61 5.07
C GLY A 222 5.14 10.08 5.95
N ALA A 223 5.98 10.99 5.48
CA ALA A 223 7.09 11.51 6.27
C ALA A 223 6.62 12.42 7.42
N VAL A 224 5.56 13.20 7.25
CA VAL A 224 5.07 14.14 8.28
C VAL A 224 4.21 13.42 9.32
N TRP A 225 3.26 12.60 8.88
CA TRP A 225 2.23 12.01 9.75
C TRP A 225 2.42 10.51 10.05
N ALA A 226 3.60 9.91 9.76
CA ALA A 226 3.86 8.52 10.09
C ALA A 226 3.57 8.21 11.57
N PRO A 227 2.81 7.15 11.87
CA PRO A 227 2.49 6.77 13.23
C PRO A 227 3.75 6.28 13.97
N LYS A 228 3.80 6.50 15.28
CA LYS A 228 4.88 6.00 16.15
C LYS A 228 4.44 4.69 16.80
N THR A 229 4.35 3.65 15.99
CA THR A 229 3.85 2.32 16.41
C THR A 229 4.97 1.32 16.69
N GLN A 230 6.18 1.63 16.29
CA GLN A 230 7.35 0.76 16.42
C GLN A 230 7.59 0.32 17.88
N GLY A 231 7.75 -0.99 18.08
CA GLY A 231 8.02 -1.58 19.40
C GLY A 231 6.81 -1.67 20.33
N LYS A 232 5.61 -1.29 19.87
CA LYS A 232 4.37 -1.39 20.65
C LYS A 232 3.58 -2.63 20.24
N THR A 233 2.90 -3.23 21.23
CA THR A 233 1.92 -4.28 20.95
C THR A 233 0.65 -3.69 20.34
N LEU A 234 -0.09 -4.47 19.56
CA LEU A 234 -1.38 -4.03 18.97
C LEU A 234 -2.33 -3.50 20.05
N ARG A 235 -2.38 -4.15 21.21
CA ARG A 235 -3.22 -3.73 22.35
C ARG A 235 -2.80 -2.36 22.91
N GLN A 236 -1.49 -2.09 22.99
CA GLN A 236 -1.00 -0.78 23.44
C GLN A 236 -1.37 0.32 22.44
N ILE A 237 -1.22 0.04 21.13
CA ILE A 237 -1.61 0.98 20.08
C ILE A 237 -3.13 1.26 20.13
N GLU A 238 -3.92 0.23 20.36
CA GLU A 238 -5.38 0.36 20.47
C GLU A 238 -5.79 1.23 21.66
N ILE A 239 -5.22 0.99 22.86
CA ILE A 239 -5.47 1.80 24.05
C ILE A 239 -5.05 3.26 23.83
N GLU A 240 -3.86 3.51 23.25
CA GLU A 240 -3.41 4.88 22.97
C GLU A 240 -4.32 5.62 21.98
N ARG A 241 -4.89 4.91 21.00
CA ARG A 241 -5.70 5.52 19.95
C ARG A 241 -7.16 5.69 20.32
N TYR A 242 -7.72 4.73 21.04
CA TYR A 242 -9.17 4.69 21.37
C TYR A 242 -9.46 5.02 22.84
N GLY A 243 -8.43 5.15 23.68
CA GLY A 243 -8.56 5.43 25.12
C GLY A 243 -8.89 4.20 25.96
N GLN A 244 -9.35 3.13 25.34
CA GLN A 244 -9.65 1.82 25.94
C GLN A 244 -9.58 0.74 24.86
N PRO A 245 -9.33 -0.53 25.24
CA PRO A 245 -9.44 -1.62 24.29
C PRO A 245 -10.87 -1.64 23.72
N ILE A 246 -11.01 -1.78 22.42
CA ILE A 246 -12.32 -2.04 21.83
C ILE A 246 -12.57 -3.51 22.03
N GLU A 247 -13.37 -3.82 23.05
CA GLU A 247 -13.79 -5.19 23.34
C GLU A 247 -14.39 -5.81 22.10
N SER A 248 -13.85 -6.96 21.69
CA SER A 248 -14.55 -7.83 20.76
C SER A 248 -15.86 -8.26 21.44
N THR A 249 -16.89 -8.51 20.66
CA THR A 249 -18.21 -8.93 21.18
C THR A 249 -18.10 -10.15 22.12
N SER A 250 -17.04 -10.95 22.01
CA SER A 250 -16.71 -12.08 22.87
C SER A 250 -16.39 -11.71 24.33
N ASP A 251 -15.79 -10.55 24.57
CA ASP A 251 -15.46 -10.11 25.92
C ASP A 251 -16.69 -9.56 26.66
N GLN A 252 -17.62 -8.95 25.91
CA GLN A 252 -18.91 -8.49 26.47
C GLN A 252 -19.80 -9.66 26.90
N THR A 253 -19.79 -10.77 26.17
CA THR A 253 -20.58 -11.97 26.54
C THR A 253 -20.00 -12.68 27.76
N LYS A 254 -18.67 -12.67 27.94
CA LYS A 254 -18.01 -13.23 29.14
C LYS A 254 -18.23 -12.38 30.42
N ALA A 255 -18.47 -11.09 30.25
CA ALA A 255 -18.76 -10.20 31.39
C ALA A 255 -20.23 -10.26 31.85
N LEU A 256 -21.12 -10.86 31.06
CA LEU A 256 -22.54 -11.02 31.31
C LEU A 256 -22.92 -12.45 31.71
N ALA A 257 -21.98 -13.40 31.71
CA ALA A 257 -22.13 -14.79 32.14
C ALA A 257 -21.43 -15.03 33.51
#